data_645bbc129047b462fe5ef1477a60e03a
#
_entry.id   645bbc129047b462fe5ef1477a60e03a
#
_cell.length_a   1.000
_cell.length_b   1.000
_cell.length_c   1.000
_cell.angle_alpha   90.00
_cell.angle_beta   90.00
_cell.angle_gamma   90.00
#
_symmetry.space_group_name_H-M   'P 1'
#
loop_
_entity.id
_entity.type
_entity.pdbx_description
1 polymer ?
#
loop_
_entity_poly.entity_id
_entity_poly.type
_entity_poly.pdbx_seq_one_letter_code
_entity_poly.pdbx_strand_id
1 'polypeptide(L)'
;ALHRITHAFVRWMAPFLSFTAEEAWGFMGQKGAPHSESIFLETYAVWPTPDAASEALLAKWQRIREIRDGVNKEIEAVRTTGAVGSSLQANVTLTVPADDHALLASLGDDLKFVTITSAIELIAGDSIQISVGASKSQKCERCWRVLLDVGTHKHPGTCQRCNDALG
;
A
#
# COMPACT_ATOMS: atom_id res chain seq x y z
N ALA A 1 9.82 -7.24 7.74
CA ALA A 1 8.58 -6.86 8.45
C ALA A 1 7.49 -7.93 8.27
N LEU A 2 7.05 -8.24 7.05
CA LEU A 2 5.92 -9.16 6.77
C LEU A 2 6.08 -10.54 7.44
N HIS A 3 7.24 -11.17 7.34
CA HIS A 3 7.50 -12.46 8.00
C HIS A 3 7.24 -12.43 9.52
N ARG A 4 7.74 -11.39 10.22
CA ARG A 4 7.51 -11.26 11.67
C ARG A 4 6.04 -11.02 12.01
N ILE A 5 5.35 -10.21 11.21
CA ILE A 5 3.91 -9.96 11.36
C ILE A 5 3.12 -11.25 11.15
N THR A 6 3.41 -12.01 10.09
CA THR A 6 2.73 -13.27 9.80
C THR A 6 2.94 -14.29 10.93
N HIS A 7 4.18 -14.44 11.42
CA HIS A 7 4.47 -15.32 12.54
C HIS A 7 3.72 -14.95 13.82
N ALA A 8 3.64 -13.66 14.15
CA ALA A 8 2.88 -13.21 15.31
C ALA A 8 1.37 -13.43 15.11
N PHE A 9 0.86 -13.13 13.93
CA PHE A 9 -0.55 -13.25 13.60
C PHE A 9 -1.03 -14.70 13.70
N VAL A 10 -0.30 -15.67 13.13
CA VAL A 10 -0.65 -17.09 13.19
C VAL A 10 -0.67 -17.59 14.64
N ARG A 11 0.30 -17.18 15.49
CA ARG A 11 0.29 -17.51 16.92
C ARG A 11 -0.91 -16.92 17.66
N TRP A 12 -1.32 -15.69 17.32
CA TRP A 12 -2.51 -15.07 17.93
C TRP A 12 -3.81 -15.74 17.51
N MET A 13 -3.86 -16.30 16.29
CA MET A 13 -5.02 -17.03 15.79
C MET A 13 -5.18 -18.42 16.41
N ALA A 14 -4.10 -19.07 16.83
CA ALA A 14 -4.09 -20.46 17.28
C ALA A 14 -5.15 -20.80 18.34
N PRO A 15 -5.44 -19.96 19.37
CA PRO A 15 -6.43 -20.28 20.39
C PRO A 15 -7.87 -20.40 19.89
N PHE A 16 -8.22 -19.76 18.78
CA PHE A 16 -9.60 -19.73 18.28
C PHE A 16 -9.78 -20.21 16.83
N LEU A 17 -8.71 -20.25 16.05
CA LEU A 17 -8.67 -20.83 14.69
C LEU A 17 -7.62 -21.94 14.63
N SER A 18 -7.70 -22.88 15.56
CA SER A 18 -6.70 -23.90 15.84
C SER A 18 -6.24 -24.65 14.61
N PHE A 19 -7.16 -25.21 13.82
CA PHE A 19 -6.82 -25.97 12.60
C PHE A 19 -6.22 -25.12 11.52
N THR A 20 -6.77 -23.94 11.28
CA THR A 20 -6.26 -22.99 10.28
C THR A 20 -4.86 -22.47 10.64
N ALA A 21 -4.63 -22.19 11.93
CA ALA A 21 -3.33 -21.74 12.41
C ALA A 21 -2.28 -22.86 12.29
N GLU A 22 -2.62 -24.09 12.61
CA GLU A 22 -1.72 -25.26 12.48
C GLU A 22 -1.37 -25.52 11.02
N GLU A 23 -2.35 -25.50 10.13
CA GLU A 23 -2.13 -25.67 8.69
C GLU A 23 -1.22 -24.56 8.14
N ALA A 24 -1.50 -23.29 8.46
CA ALA A 24 -0.67 -22.16 8.06
C ALA A 24 0.75 -22.27 8.59
N TRP A 25 0.91 -22.75 9.86
CA TRP A 25 2.19 -22.98 10.48
C TRP A 25 3.01 -24.03 9.72
N GLY A 26 2.41 -25.15 9.32
CA GLY A 26 3.05 -26.18 8.52
C GLY A 26 3.59 -25.65 7.20
N PHE A 27 2.84 -24.79 6.50
CA PHE A 27 3.31 -24.16 5.23
C PHE A 27 4.45 -23.15 5.48
N MET A 28 4.49 -22.46 6.60
CA MET A 28 5.55 -21.52 6.95
C MET A 28 6.89 -22.24 7.20
N GLY A 29 6.88 -23.44 7.77
CA GLY A 29 8.05 -24.26 8.04
C GLY A 29 8.73 -24.84 6.81
N GLN A 30 8.01 -25.02 5.71
CA GLN A 30 8.54 -25.62 4.47
C GLN A 30 9.67 -24.80 3.82
N LYS A 31 9.90 -23.55 4.21
CA LYS A 31 10.94 -22.66 3.68
C LYS A 31 12.24 -22.64 4.48
N GLY A 32 12.46 -23.63 5.35
CA GLY A 32 13.76 -23.85 6.02
C GLY A 32 14.08 -22.91 7.17
N ALA A 33 13.12 -22.14 7.68
CA ALA A 33 13.29 -21.39 8.93
C ALA A 33 13.13 -22.35 10.13
N PRO A 34 13.89 -22.20 11.23
CA PRO A 34 13.66 -22.94 12.46
C PRO A 34 12.23 -22.73 12.94
N HIS A 35 11.51 -23.83 13.13
CA HIS A 35 10.11 -23.76 13.50
C HIS A 35 9.73 -25.08 14.22
N SER A 36 8.92 -24.98 15.26
CA SER A 36 8.43 -26.15 15.97
C SER A 36 7.47 -26.97 15.10
N GLU A 37 7.32 -28.25 15.42
CA GLU A 37 6.43 -29.17 14.69
C GLU A 37 4.96 -28.77 14.76
N SER A 38 4.56 -27.98 15.76
CA SER A 38 3.19 -27.47 15.93
C SER A 38 3.17 -26.05 16.46
N ILE A 39 2.20 -25.25 16.00
CA ILE A 39 1.96 -23.89 16.49
C ILE A 39 1.65 -23.86 17.99
N PHE A 40 1.07 -24.93 18.53
CA PHE A 40 0.70 -25.03 19.94
C PHE A 40 1.88 -25.22 20.88
N LEU A 41 3.08 -25.46 20.34
CA LEU A 41 4.34 -25.48 21.08
C LEU A 41 5.00 -24.10 21.14
N GLU A 42 4.44 -23.12 20.44
CA GLU A 42 4.97 -21.77 20.36
C GLU A 42 4.42 -20.85 21.44
N THR A 43 5.20 -19.84 21.80
CA THR A 43 4.78 -18.74 22.67
C THR A 43 4.48 -17.49 21.86
N TYR A 44 3.74 -16.55 22.42
CA TYR A 44 3.49 -15.28 21.78
C TYR A 44 4.79 -14.49 21.51
N ALA A 45 4.81 -13.81 20.36
CA ALA A 45 5.96 -13.00 19.96
C ALA A 45 6.14 -11.81 20.91
N VAL A 46 7.36 -11.62 21.39
CA VAL A 46 7.75 -10.38 22.08
C VAL A 46 8.15 -9.34 21.05
N TRP A 47 7.50 -8.19 21.09
CA TRP A 47 7.81 -7.06 20.24
C TRP A 47 8.85 -6.14 20.90
N PRO A 48 9.79 -5.59 20.14
CA PRO A 48 10.71 -4.59 20.68
C PRO A 48 9.92 -3.35 21.14
N THR A 49 10.37 -2.75 22.23
CA THR A 49 9.85 -1.44 22.66
C THR A 49 10.15 -0.39 21.60
N PRO A 50 9.18 0.46 21.23
CA PRO A 50 9.43 1.57 20.33
C PRO A 50 10.56 2.48 20.87
N ASP A 51 11.42 2.91 19.98
CA ASP A 51 12.46 3.90 20.23
C ASP A 51 12.09 5.26 19.60
N ALA A 52 12.94 6.27 19.80
CA ALA A 52 12.68 7.60 19.25
C ALA A 52 12.56 7.60 17.70
N ALA A 53 13.29 6.71 17.00
CA ALA A 53 13.17 6.56 15.56
C ALA A 53 11.80 5.98 15.16
N SER A 54 11.29 5.04 15.94
CA SER A 54 9.95 4.46 15.77
C SER A 54 8.86 5.51 16.00
N GLU A 55 9.01 6.36 17.01
CA GLU A 55 8.07 7.46 17.30
C GLU A 55 8.05 8.49 16.18
N ALA A 56 9.21 8.91 15.67
CA ALA A 56 9.31 9.81 14.53
C ALA A 56 8.67 9.21 13.27
N LEU A 57 8.87 7.91 13.03
CA LEU A 57 8.25 7.19 11.92
C LEU A 57 6.73 7.14 12.06
N LEU A 58 6.22 6.90 13.26
CA LEU A 58 4.77 6.90 13.53
C LEU A 58 4.16 8.29 13.29
N ALA A 59 4.80 9.37 13.75
CA ALA A 59 4.36 10.74 13.50
C ALA A 59 4.35 11.07 12.00
N LYS A 60 5.41 10.68 11.27
CA LYS A 60 5.47 10.79 9.80
C LYS A 60 4.27 10.12 9.14
N TRP A 61 4.00 8.86 9.47
CA TRP A 61 2.90 8.10 8.88
C TRP A 61 1.52 8.60 9.34
N GLN A 62 1.42 9.18 10.53
CA GLN A 62 0.20 9.85 10.99
C GLN A 62 -0.14 11.00 10.03
N ARG A 63 0.82 11.89 9.74
CA ARG A 63 0.61 13.00 8.82
C ARG A 63 0.28 12.57 7.41
N ILE A 64 0.97 11.54 6.89
CA ILE A 64 0.68 10.96 5.57
C ILE A 64 -0.76 10.45 5.50
N ARG A 65 -1.26 9.77 6.55
CA ARG A 65 -2.65 9.28 6.60
C ARG A 65 -3.67 10.40 6.58
N GLU A 66 -3.45 11.47 7.31
CA GLU A 66 -4.32 12.65 7.32
C GLU A 66 -4.47 13.26 5.92
N ILE A 67 -3.34 13.43 5.21
CA ILE A 67 -3.36 13.95 3.84
C ILE A 67 -4.05 12.96 2.90
N ARG A 68 -3.77 11.67 3.03
CA ARG A 68 -4.42 10.60 2.25
C ARG A 68 -5.94 10.59 2.45
N ASP A 69 -6.42 10.81 3.68
CA ASP A 69 -7.86 10.86 3.96
C ASP A 69 -8.53 12.04 3.22
N GLY A 70 -7.85 13.19 3.13
CA GLY A 70 -8.27 14.31 2.26
C GLY A 70 -8.34 13.90 0.79
N VAL A 71 -7.30 13.24 0.28
CA VAL A 71 -7.28 12.72 -1.11
C VAL A 71 -8.43 11.74 -1.36
N ASN A 72 -8.68 10.81 -0.44
CA ASN A 72 -9.76 9.84 -0.56
C ASN A 72 -11.13 10.52 -0.61
N LYS A 73 -11.34 11.56 0.20
CA LYS A 73 -12.59 12.33 0.21
C LYS A 73 -12.86 13.00 -1.14
N GLU A 74 -11.85 13.61 -1.75
CA GLU A 74 -12.00 14.24 -3.07
C GLU A 74 -12.21 13.19 -4.18
N ILE A 75 -11.53 12.04 -4.12
CA ILE A 75 -11.76 10.92 -5.04
C ILE A 75 -13.21 10.44 -4.94
N GLU A 76 -13.75 10.28 -3.73
CA GLU A 76 -15.14 9.87 -3.54
C GLU A 76 -16.14 10.93 -4.07
N ALA A 77 -15.86 12.21 -3.89
CA ALA A 77 -16.68 13.29 -4.47
C ALA A 77 -16.75 13.19 -5.99
N VAL A 78 -15.61 12.96 -6.66
CA VAL A 78 -15.55 12.78 -8.11
C VAL A 78 -16.18 11.46 -8.55
N ARG A 79 -16.06 10.39 -7.75
CA ARG A 79 -16.69 9.09 -8.01
C ARG A 79 -18.22 9.18 -8.00
N THR A 80 -18.81 9.97 -7.10
CA THR A 80 -20.26 10.14 -7.03
C THR A 80 -20.83 10.86 -8.27
N THR A 81 -20.03 11.66 -8.97
CA THR A 81 -20.43 12.27 -10.25
C THR A 81 -20.30 11.31 -11.44
N GLY A 82 -19.73 10.11 -11.24
CA GLY A 82 -19.48 9.14 -12.31
C GLY A 82 -18.25 9.41 -13.17
N ALA A 83 -17.46 10.45 -12.87
CA ALA A 83 -16.25 10.79 -13.64
C ALA A 83 -15.11 9.77 -13.48
N VAL A 84 -15.03 9.08 -12.35
CA VAL A 84 -14.14 7.94 -12.11
C VAL A 84 -14.92 6.78 -11.52
N GLY A 85 -14.62 5.55 -11.94
CA GLY A 85 -15.28 4.35 -11.40
C GLY A 85 -14.59 3.79 -10.15
N SER A 86 -13.29 4.07 -10.00
CA SER A 86 -12.49 3.65 -8.84
C SER A 86 -11.28 4.58 -8.65
N SER A 87 -10.70 4.58 -7.45
CA SER A 87 -9.47 5.33 -7.14
C SER A 87 -8.31 4.98 -8.09
N LEU A 88 -8.23 3.72 -8.55
CA LEU A 88 -7.22 3.28 -9.51
C LEU A 88 -7.40 3.85 -10.93
N GLN A 89 -8.46 4.60 -11.20
CA GLN A 89 -8.66 5.35 -12.43
C GLN A 89 -8.36 6.85 -12.25
N ALA A 90 -8.07 7.28 -11.01
CA ALA A 90 -7.83 8.67 -10.70
C ALA A 90 -6.37 9.06 -10.92
N ASN A 91 -6.17 10.24 -11.52
CA ASN A 91 -4.96 11.02 -11.46
C ASN A 91 -5.20 12.17 -10.47
N VAL A 92 -4.28 12.37 -9.55
CA VAL A 92 -4.39 13.37 -8.49
C VAL A 92 -3.29 14.40 -8.66
N THR A 93 -3.64 15.68 -8.62
CA THR A 93 -2.68 16.78 -8.40
C THR A 93 -2.86 17.26 -6.97
N LEU A 94 -1.80 17.13 -6.17
CA LEU A 94 -1.78 17.43 -4.75
C LEU A 94 -0.81 18.59 -4.47
N THR A 95 -1.36 19.77 -4.18
CA THR A 95 -0.59 20.93 -3.72
C THR A 95 -0.57 20.94 -2.20
N VAL A 96 0.60 21.11 -1.59
CA VAL A 96 0.78 21.08 -0.13
C VAL A 96 1.87 22.06 0.33
N PRO A 97 1.86 22.51 1.60
CA PRO A 97 2.95 23.29 2.20
C PRO A 97 4.30 22.57 2.12
N ALA A 98 5.38 23.36 2.20
CA ALA A 98 6.76 22.88 1.99
C ALA A 98 7.13 21.67 2.87
N ASP A 99 6.73 21.66 4.14
CA ASP A 99 7.01 20.55 5.06
C ASP A 99 6.30 19.26 4.66
N ASP A 100 5.01 19.36 4.30
CA ASP A 100 4.23 18.24 3.81
C ASP A 100 4.75 17.77 2.45
N HIS A 101 5.20 18.70 1.59
CA HIS A 101 5.81 18.38 0.31
C HIS A 101 7.09 17.54 0.50
N ALA A 102 8.01 17.97 1.38
CA ALA A 102 9.22 17.23 1.67
C ALA A 102 8.92 15.84 2.26
N LEU A 103 7.93 15.76 3.14
CA LEU A 103 7.47 14.51 3.75
C LEU A 103 6.92 13.53 2.70
N LEU A 104 6.04 13.98 1.82
CA LEU A 104 5.44 13.14 0.78
C LEU A 104 6.43 12.79 -0.33
N ALA A 105 7.30 13.73 -0.74
CA ALA A 105 8.36 13.51 -1.72
C ALA A 105 9.34 12.42 -1.27
N SER A 106 9.51 12.22 0.04
CA SER A 106 10.33 11.12 0.59
C SER A 106 9.82 9.72 0.27
N LEU A 107 8.56 9.58 -0.18
CA LEU A 107 7.99 8.33 -0.65
C LEU A 107 8.31 8.05 -2.13
N GLY A 108 8.74 9.08 -2.87
CA GLY A 108 9.03 8.93 -4.30
C GLY A 108 7.84 8.36 -5.07
N ASP A 109 8.11 7.39 -5.91
CA ASP A 109 7.11 6.73 -6.76
C ASP A 109 6.07 5.88 -5.95
N ASP A 110 6.35 5.57 -4.71
CA ASP A 110 5.44 4.83 -3.83
C ASP A 110 4.24 5.66 -3.34
N LEU A 111 4.27 6.99 -3.46
CA LEU A 111 3.18 7.86 -3.06
C LEU A 111 1.85 7.49 -3.74
N LYS A 112 1.90 7.14 -5.02
CA LYS A 112 0.71 6.66 -5.77
C LYS A 112 0.16 5.33 -5.25
N PHE A 113 0.97 4.49 -4.58
CA PHE A 113 0.50 3.26 -3.94
C PHE A 113 -0.13 3.55 -2.58
N VAL A 114 0.40 4.51 -1.84
CA VAL A 114 -0.18 4.96 -0.56
C VAL A 114 -1.56 5.57 -0.77
N THR A 115 -1.75 6.36 -1.84
CA THR A 115 -3.04 6.98 -2.19
C THR A 115 -3.96 6.06 -3.01
N ILE A 116 -3.46 4.90 -3.48
CA ILE A 116 -4.18 3.93 -4.33
C ILE A 116 -4.69 4.61 -5.62
N THR A 117 -3.86 5.41 -6.26
CA THR A 117 -4.19 6.13 -7.50
C THR A 117 -3.32 5.65 -8.67
N SER A 118 -3.70 5.95 -9.90
CA SER A 118 -2.88 5.67 -11.08
C SER A 118 -1.66 6.58 -11.15
N ALA A 119 -1.86 7.87 -10.91
CA ALA A 119 -0.79 8.85 -10.84
C ALA A 119 -1.09 9.88 -9.74
N ILE A 120 -0.03 10.46 -9.20
CA ILE A 120 -0.10 11.60 -8.28
C ILE A 120 1.02 12.56 -8.65
N GLU A 121 0.64 13.82 -8.87
CA GLU A 121 1.55 14.93 -9.07
C GLU A 121 1.60 15.74 -7.78
N LEU A 122 2.81 15.94 -7.24
CA LEU A 122 3.03 16.64 -5.99
C LEU A 122 3.60 18.03 -6.29
N ILE A 123 2.93 19.08 -5.80
CA ILE A 123 3.29 20.48 -6.02
C ILE A 123 3.46 21.16 -4.66
N ALA A 124 4.52 21.96 -4.52
CA ALA A 124 4.69 22.83 -3.36
C ALA A 124 3.80 24.07 -3.49
N GLY A 125 3.15 24.46 -2.39
CA GLY A 125 2.27 25.66 -2.33
C GLY A 125 2.03 26.08 -0.89
N ASP A 126 1.11 27.02 -0.69
CA ASP A 126 0.86 27.61 0.64
C ASP A 126 -0.23 26.87 1.43
N SER A 127 -1.04 26.06 0.76
CA SER A 127 -2.16 25.34 1.38
C SER A 127 -2.41 24.02 0.70
N ILE A 128 -3.12 23.12 1.39
CA ILE A 128 -3.51 21.82 0.80
C ILE A 128 -4.65 22.06 -0.19
N GLN A 129 -4.37 21.70 -1.46
CA GLN A 129 -5.34 21.68 -2.54
C GLN A 129 -5.25 20.34 -3.25
N ILE A 130 -6.39 19.74 -3.53
CA ILE A 130 -6.48 18.42 -4.14
C ILE A 130 -7.38 18.54 -5.37
N SER A 131 -6.84 18.19 -6.53
CA SER A 131 -7.58 18.08 -7.77
C SER A 131 -7.56 16.64 -8.27
N VAL A 132 -8.72 16.11 -8.61
CA VAL A 132 -8.89 14.72 -9.05
C VAL A 132 -9.44 14.70 -10.47
N GLY A 133 -8.76 14.01 -11.36
CA GLY A 133 -9.20 13.79 -12.73
C GLY A 133 -9.19 12.30 -13.11
N ALA A 134 -9.99 11.92 -14.09
CA ALA A 134 -9.95 10.57 -14.65
C ALA A 134 -8.71 10.39 -15.54
N SER A 135 -7.97 9.31 -15.34
CA SER A 135 -6.93 8.90 -16.29
C SER A 135 -7.57 8.44 -17.61
N LYS A 136 -7.03 8.93 -18.73
CA LYS A 136 -7.50 8.59 -20.09
C LYS A 136 -6.66 7.48 -20.74
N SER A 137 -5.71 6.90 -20.00
CA SER A 137 -4.80 5.87 -20.48
C SER A 137 -5.45 4.48 -20.49
N GLN A 138 -4.68 3.45 -20.82
CA GLN A 138 -5.16 2.07 -20.83
C GLN A 138 -5.10 1.44 -19.41
N LYS A 139 -6.06 0.57 -19.13
CA LYS A 139 -6.13 -0.15 -17.86
C LYS A 139 -5.25 -1.40 -17.91
N CYS A 140 -4.36 -1.55 -16.95
CA CYS A 140 -3.59 -2.78 -16.77
C CYS A 140 -4.52 -3.90 -16.29
N GLU A 141 -4.53 -5.03 -17.00
CA GLU A 141 -5.40 -6.19 -16.70
C GLU A 141 -5.07 -6.87 -15.36
N ARG A 142 -3.80 -6.74 -14.90
CA ARG A 142 -3.33 -7.39 -13.67
C ARG A 142 -3.48 -6.51 -12.43
N CYS A 143 -3.05 -5.25 -12.46
CA CYS A 143 -3.10 -4.38 -11.29
C CYS A 143 -4.22 -3.33 -11.33
N TRP A 144 -4.95 -3.26 -12.45
CA TRP A 144 -6.12 -2.41 -12.72
C TRP A 144 -5.86 -0.90 -12.72
N ARG A 145 -4.62 -0.48 -12.61
CA ARG A 145 -4.22 0.94 -12.77
C ARG A 145 -4.32 1.34 -14.22
N VAL A 146 -4.62 2.61 -14.44
CA VAL A 146 -4.76 3.19 -15.77
C VAL A 146 -3.51 3.98 -16.08
N LEU A 147 -2.58 3.41 -16.87
CA LEU A 147 -1.22 3.90 -17.06
C LEU A 147 -0.88 4.03 -18.54
N LEU A 148 0.03 4.98 -18.87
CA LEU A 148 0.45 5.26 -20.25
C LEU A 148 1.28 4.12 -20.87
N ASP A 149 1.97 3.36 -20.04
CA ASP A 149 2.89 2.30 -20.47
C ASP A 149 2.21 0.94 -20.71
N VAL A 150 0.91 0.83 -20.46
CA VAL A 150 0.15 -0.40 -20.77
C VAL A 150 0.11 -0.61 -22.28
N GLY A 151 0.45 -1.80 -22.73
CA GLY A 151 0.49 -2.17 -24.14
C GLY A 151 1.85 -2.03 -24.81
N THR A 152 2.88 -1.55 -24.10
CA THR A 152 4.24 -1.32 -24.67
C THR A 152 5.25 -2.40 -24.29
N HIS A 153 4.81 -3.46 -23.59
CA HIS A 153 5.68 -4.50 -23.04
C HIS A 153 5.42 -5.88 -23.67
N LYS A 154 6.25 -6.88 -23.30
CA LYS A 154 6.14 -8.26 -23.73
C LYS A 154 4.74 -8.85 -23.47
N HIS A 155 4.11 -8.47 -22.35
CA HIS A 155 2.73 -8.80 -22.02
C HIS A 155 1.82 -7.58 -22.30
N PRO A 156 1.14 -7.50 -23.46
CA PRO A 156 0.51 -6.25 -23.95
C PRO A 156 -0.59 -5.70 -23.06
N GLY A 157 -1.30 -6.53 -22.27
CA GLY A 157 -2.34 -6.10 -21.34
C GLY A 157 -1.79 -5.57 -20.00
N THR A 158 -0.46 -5.43 -19.84
CA THR A 158 0.15 -5.10 -18.54
C THR A 158 0.99 -3.83 -18.58
N CYS A 159 1.11 -3.18 -17.41
CA CYS A 159 2.09 -2.12 -17.19
C CYS A 159 3.48 -2.71 -16.91
N GLN A 160 4.54 -1.88 -16.96
CA GLN A 160 5.95 -2.29 -16.75
C GLN A 160 6.11 -3.15 -15.48
N ARG A 161 5.64 -2.65 -14.33
CA ARG A 161 5.73 -3.39 -13.06
C ARG A 161 5.09 -4.77 -13.10
N CYS A 162 3.97 -4.90 -13.79
CA CYS A 162 3.28 -6.18 -13.91
C CYS A 162 3.97 -7.10 -14.94
N ASN A 163 4.49 -6.51 -16.00
CA ASN A 163 5.31 -7.22 -17.00
C ASN A 163 6.56 -7.82 -16.33
N ASP A 164 7.31 -7.03 -15.54
CA ASP A 164 8.51 -7.48 -14.83
C ASP A 164 8.22 -8.60 -13.81
N ALA A 165 7.02 -8.58 -13.22
CA ALA A 165 6.58 -9.62 -12.29
C ALA A 165 6.11 -10.92 -12.97
N LEU A 166 5.91 -10.91 -14.30
CA LEU A 166 5.53 -12.08 -15.09
C LEU A 166 6.73 -12.75 -15.78
N GLY A 167 7.85 -12.04 -15.90
CA GLY A 167 9.09 -12.52 -16.53
C GLY A 167 9.13 -12.29 -18.02
#